data_8da1a0441debccca546f2beb7c190b4e
#
_entry.id   8da1a0441debccca546f2beb7c190b4e
#
_cell.length_a   1.000
_cell.length_b   1.000
_cell.length_c   1.000
_cell.angle_alpha   90.00
_cell.angle_beta   90.00
_cell.angle_gamma   90.00
#
_symmetry.space_group_name_H-M   'P 1'
#
loop_
_entity.id
_entity.type
_entity.pdbx_description
1 polymer ?
#
loop_
_entity_poly.entity_id
_entity_poly.type
_entity_poly.pdbx_seq_one_letter_code
_entity_poly.pdbx_strand_id
1 'polypeptide(L)'
;MSKISRFTSKAVQLAKNAVGERGEVAAPEGGGGFAEYAVVSLHCLRVYLEKSYRDALDLLSEMPQILGEIGLDAADLPDHSTLVKWFDRIKTALWRVLLRLSAQEHELSGHAAIDATFFDRENASKHYCRRTNYRVLTLKATALVDTESQAILDVHCTTEKRHDTQLGWQVALRSAGDLASLAADKGYDWMDLREKLRKQGVRPLIKHREFRPIDHAHNARIDGPRYRQRAMCETVFLTLKRMLGDAVRARTWYGEFRELVLMCAVHNIKESLDP
;
A
#
# COMPACT_ATOMS: atom_id res chain seq x y z
N MET A 1 -1.04 -8.49 25.56
CA MET A 1 -0.48 -7.40 24.73
C MET A 1 -1.61 -6.55 24.15
N SER A 2 -1.46 -5.23 24.20
CA SER A 2 -2.41 -4.32 23.56
C SER A 2 -2.37 -4.45 22.03
N LYS A 3 -3.39 -3.93 21.34
CA LYS A 3 -3.43 -3.96 19.86
C LYS A 3 -2.25 -3.20 19.25
N ILE A 4 -1.90 -2.02 19.81
CA ILE A 4 -0.75 -1.24 19.36
C ILE A 4 0.57 -1.98 19.59
N SER A 5 0.74 -2.68 20.71
CA SER A 5 1.94 -3.48 20.98
C SER A 5 2.08 -4.63 19.97
N ARG A 6 1.01 -5.38 19.68
CA ARG A 6 1.02 -6.42 18.64
C ARG A 6 1.38 -5.85 17.27
N PHE A 7 0.81 -4.69 16.92
CA PHE A 7 1.12 -3.99 15.67
C PHE A 7 2.60 -3.59 15.62
N THR A 8 3.13 -3.00 16.70
CA THR A 8 4.53 -2.55 16.77
C THR A 8 5.48 -3.72 16.61
N SER A 9 5.29 -4.80 17.37
CA SER A 9 6.13 -5.99 17.28
C SER A 9 6.15 -6.57 15.86
N LYS A 10 4.98 -6.65 15.21
CA LYS A 10 4.87 -7.12 13.83
C LYS A 10 5.55 -6.16 12.84
N ALA A 11 5.32 -4.85 12.97
CA ALA A 11 5.94 -3.85 12.13
C ALA A 11 7.48 -3.86 12.23
N VAL A 12 8.02 -4.00 13.44
CA VAL A 12 9.48 -4.12 13.68
C VAL A 12 10.03 -5.39 13.03
N GLN A 13 9.36 -6.53 13.21
CA GLN A 13 9.76 -7.79 12.59
C GLN A 13 9.84 -7.65 11.05
N LEU A 14 8.78 -7.11 10.44
CA LEU A 14 8.72 -6.92 8.98
C LEU A 14 9.71 -5.88 8.48
N ALA A 15 9.93 -4.80 9.24
CA ALA A 15 10.94 -3.79 8.92
C ALA A 15 12.36 -4.40 8.92
N LYS A 16 12.72 -5.18 9.94
CA LYS A 16 14.00 -5.91 10.00
C LYS A 16 14.18 -6.87 8.80
N ASN A 17 13.14 -7.60 8.45
CA ASN A 17 13.16 -8.49 7.30
C ASN A 17 13.30 -7.72 5.97
N ALA A 18 12.65 -6.56 5.85
CA ALA A 18 12.69 -5.74 4.64
C ALA A 18 14.06 -5.09 4.42
N VAL A 19 14.71 -4.65 5.49
CA VAL A 19 16.05 -4.04 5.46
C VAL A 19 17.14 -5.09 5.28
N GLY A 20 16.90 -6.33 5.73
CA GLY A 20 17.88 -7.42 5.70
C GLY A 20 18.92 -7.33 6.82
N GLU A 21 18.71 -6.48 7.80
CA GLU A 21 19.62 -6.27 8.93
C GLU A 21 19.29 -7.21 10.08
N ARG A 22 20.33 -7.80 10.67
CA ARG A 22 20.22 -8.67 11.85
C ARG A 22 21.13 -8.14 12.95
N GLY A 23 20.49 -7.73 14.06
CA GLY A 23 21.22 -7.41 15.30
C GLY A 23 21.73 -5.97 15.42
N GLU A 24 21.30 -5.05 14.59
CA GLU A 24 21.62 -3.62 14.76
C GLU A 24 20.88 -3.01 15.95
N VAL A 25 21.57 -2.11 16.65
CA VAL A 25 21.00 -1.28 17.71
C VAL A 25 20.18 -0.16 17.08
N ALA A 26 18.95 0.05 17.55
CA ALA A 26 18.03 1.01 16.97
C ALA A 26 18.55 2.45 16.94
N ALA A 27 19.21 2.87 18.04
CA ALA A 27 19.91 4.14 18.17
C ALA A 27 21.27 3.89 18.84
N PRO A 28 22.37 3.82 18.09
CA PRO A 28 23.68 3.60 18.67
C PRO A 28 24.14 4.83 19.46
N GLU A 29 24.80 4.58 20.60
CA GLU A 29 25.41 5.64 21.41
C GLU A 29 26.44 6.44 20.57
N GLY A 30 26.53 7.74 20.84
CA GLY A 30 27.49 8.62 20.15
C GLY A 30 27.03 9.23 18.83
N GLY A 31 25.72 9.15 18.50
CA GLY A 31 25.13 9.88 17.39
C GLY A 31 25.35 9.25 16.00
N GLY A 32 25.59 7.96 15.93
CA GLY A 32 25.81 7.20 14.69
C GLY A 32 24.60 7.09 13.75
N GLY A 33 23.49 7.71 14.08
CA GLY A 33 22.25 7.63 13.31
C GLY A 33 21.35 6.46 13.75
N PHE A 34 20.12 6.45 13.24
CA PHE A 34 19.16 5.39 13.55
C PHE A 34 19.34 4.20 12.59
N ALA A 35 19.14 3.00 13.09
CA ALA A 35 18.98 1.83 12.23
C ALA A 35 17.77 1.99 11.30
N GLU A 36 17.90 1.56 10.06
CA GLU A 36 16.85 1.80 9.04
C GLU A 36 15.53 1.13 9.43
N TYR A 37 15.57 -0.06 10.07
CA TYR A 37 14.36 -0.74 10.55
C TYR A 37 13.61 0.06 11.62
N ALA A 38 14.33 0.76 12.52
CA ALA A 38 13.70 1.58 13.55
C ALA A 38 12.96 2.77 12.94
N VAL A 39 13.58 3.43 11.96
CA VAL A 39 12.96 4.52 11.20
C VAL A 39 11.73 4.03 10.44
N VAL A 40 11.79 2.89 9.75
CA VAL A 40 10.64 2.28 9.06
C VAL A 40 9.52 1.97 10.05
N SER A 41 9.84 1.43 11.23
CA SER A 41 8.86 1.12 12.27
C SER A 41 8.17 2.38 12.81
N LEU A 42 8.91 3.47 13.02
CA LEU A 42 8.34 4.77 13.40
C LEU A 42 7.38 5.31 12.33
N HIS A 43 7.71 5.15 11.05
CA HIS A 43 6.79 5.52 9.96
C HIS A 43 5.53 4.66 9.94
N CYS A 44 5.64 3.35 10.16
CA CYS A 44 4.48 2.46 10.28
C CYS A 44 3.56 2.89 11.44
N LEU A 45 4.16 3.18 12.62
CA LEU A 45 3.40 3.66 13.78
C LEU A 45 2.73 5.01 13.53
N ARG A 46 3.43 5.97 12.89
CA ARG A 46 2.82 7.25 12.51
C ARG A 46 1.56 7.06 11.68
N VAL A 47 1.63 6.19 10.67
CA VAL A 47 0.49 5.89 9.80
C VAL A 47 -0.61 5.15 10.58
N TYR A 48 -0.25 4.15 11.39
CA TYR A 48 -1.18 3.41 12.22
C TYR A 48 -1.96 4.30 13.20
N LEU A 49 -1.27 5.30 13.78
CA LEU A 49 -1.85 6.28 14.72
C LEU A 49 -2.63 7.41 14.02
N GLU A 50 -2.55 7.50 12.69
CA GLU A 50 -3.19 8.55 11.87
C GLU A 50 -2.77 9.97 12.28
N LYS A 51 -1.52 10.14 12.74
CA LYS A 51 -0.99 11.40 13.26
C LYS A 51 -0.03 12.10 12.30
N SER A 52 0.13 13.41 12.53
CA SER A 52 1.25 14.14 11.96
C SER A 52 2.58 13.62 12.51
N TYR A 53 3.70 13.96 11.89
CA TYR A 53 5.01 13.58 12.42
C TYR A 53 5.26 14.10 13.84
N ARG A 54 4.83 15.34 14.15
CA ARG A 54 4.97 15.93 15.48
C ARG A 54 4.11 15.22 16.49
N ASP A 55 2.82 15.10 16.21
CA ASP A 55 1.87 14.49 17.14
C ASP A 55 2.16 13.01 17.38
N ALA A 56 2.69 12.31 16.37
CA ALA A 56 3.09 10.92 16.52
C ALA A 56 4.29 10.77 17.45
N LEU A 57 5.31 11.61 17.31
CA LEU A 57 6.49 11.57 18.17
C LEU A 57 6.16 12.02 19.60
N ASP A 58 5.35 13.05 19.75
CA ASP A 58 4.85 13.51 21.06
C ASP A 58 4.10 12.38 21.78
N LEU A 59 3.15 11.73 21.07
CA LEU A 59 2.42 10.61 21.62
C LEU A 59 3.33 9.42 21.97
N LEU A 60 4.30 9.09 21.12
CA LEU A 60 5.21 7.97 21.32
C LEU A 60 6.18 8.23 22.49
N SER A 61 6.54 9.48 22.80
CA SER A 61 7.37 9.82 23.97
C SER A 61 6.71 9.41 25.29
N GLU A 62 5.38 9.38 25.34
CA GLU A 62 4.59 8.94 26.48
C GLU A 62 4.33 7.41 26.48
N MET A 63 4.88 6.67 25.50
CA MET A 63 4.67 5.24 25.34
C MET A 63 5.98 4.43 25.39
N PRO A 64 6.69 4.41 26.56
CA PRO A 64 7.99 3.77 26.67
C PRO A 64 7.98 2.27 26.33
N GLN A 65 6.89 1.56 26.58
CA GLN A 65 6.74 0.15 26.24
C GLN A 65 6.74 -0.07 24.70
N ILE A 66 6.10 0.83 23.96
CA ILE A 66 6.05 0.77 22.48
C ILE A 66 7.43 1.11 21.90
N LEU A 67 8.10 2.12 22.45
CA LEU A 67 9.46 2.47 22.06
C LEU A 67 10.44 1.33 22.34
N GLY A 68 10.32 0.69 23.50
CA GLY A 68 11.16 -0.47 23.86
C GLY A 68 11.02 -1.66 22.91
N GLU A 69 9.84 -1.86 22.26
CA GLU A 69 9.66 -2.88 21.22
C GLU A 69 10.47 -2.57 19.95
N ILE A 70 10.71 -1.30 19.65
CA ILE A 70 11.58 -0.86 18.56
C ILE A 70 13.06 -0.94 18.96
N GLY A 71 13.33 -0.89 20.27
CA GLY A 71 14.67 -0.76 20.84
C GLY A 71 15.10 0.70 21.05
N LEU A 72 14.13 1.59 21.26
CA LEU A 72 14.34 3.02 21.50
C LEU A 72 13.84 3.40 22.91
N ASP A 73 14.43 4.44 23.46
CA ASP A 73 13.92 5.17 24.60
C ASP A 73 13.33 6.52 24.16
N ALA A 74 12.58 7.20 25.05
CA ALA A 74 12.00 8.50 24.73
C ALA A 74 13.07 9.57 24.36
N ALA A 75 14.26 9.48 24.97
CA ALA A 75 15.39 10.36 24.68
C ALA A 75 16.02 10.12 23.28
N ASP A 76 15.81 8.92 22.72
CA ASP A 76 16.32 8.56 21.39
C ASP A 76 15.41 9.03 20.25
N LEU A 77 14.20 9.51 20.55
CA LEU A 77 13.26 9.90 19.48
C LEU A 77 13.86 11.01 18.61
N PRO A 78 13.84 10.83 17.28
CA PRO A 78 14.33 11.85 16.37
C PRO A 78 13.42 13.07 16.36
N ASP A 79 13.96 14.23 16.01
CA ASP A 79 13.12 15.37 15.63
C ASP A 79 12.25 15.01 14.40
N HIS A 80 11.03 15.56 14.35
CA HIS A 80 10.09 15.30 13.25
C HIS A 80 10.66 15.61 11.87
N SER A 81 11.52 16.63 11.75
CA SER A 81 12.17 17.00 10.48
C SER A 81 13.20 15.94 10.05
N THR A 82 13.83 15.28 10.99
CA THR A 82 14.74 14.16 10.73
C THR A 82 13.97 12.97 10.18
N LEU A 83 12.82 12.63 10.77
CA LEU A 83 11.95 11.56 10.26
C LEU A 83 11.48 11.84 8.83
N VAL A 84 11.05 13.06 8.53
CA VAL A 84 10.67 13.47 7.17
C VAL A 84 11.82 13.30 6.17
N LYS A 85 13.04 13.73 6.55
CA LYS A 85 14.23 13.55 5.71
C LYS A 85 14.56 12.08 5.45
N TRP A 86 14.38 11.23 6.45
CA TRP A 86 14.58 9.79 6.30
C TRP A 86 13.55 9.16 5.37
N PHE A 87 12.28 9.56 5.45
CA PHE A 87 11.25 9.09 4.52
C PHE A 87 11.63 9.37 3.06
N ASP A 88 12.21 10.53 2.79
CA ASP A 88 12.68 10.90 1.45
C ASP A 88 13.94 10.14 1.02
N ARG A 89 14.77 9.70 1.96
CA ARG A 89 16.02 8.95 1.67
C ARG A 89 15.79 7.46 1.45
N ILE A 90 14.85 6.85 2.19
CA ILE A 90 14.52 5.44 2.07
C ILE A 90 14.04 5.15 0.64
N LYS A 91 14.69 4.18 -0.01
CA LYS A 91 14.38 3.81 -1.39
C LYS A 91 12.95 3.24 -1.50
N THR A 92 12.26 3.60 -2.57
CA THR A 92 10.91 3.07 -2.87
C THR A 92 10.88 1.53 -2.91
N ALA A 93 11.99 0.91 -3.31
CA ALA A 93 12.11 -0.55 -3.33
C ALA A 93 11.92 -1.17 -1.95
N LEU A 94 12.44 -0.54 -0.87
CA LEU A 94 12.27 -1.05 0.49
C LEU A 94 10.79 -1.01 0.91
N TRP A 95 10.08 0.08 0.65
CA TRP A 95 8.65 0.17 0.95
C TRP A 95 7.83 -0.89 0.21
N ARG A 96 8.22 -1.24 -1.02
CA ARG A 96 7.58 -2.33 -1.78
C ARG A 96 7.90 -3.71 -1.20
N VAL A 97 9.12 -3.93 -0.71
CA VAL A 97 9.46 -5.16 0.02
C VAL A 97 8.63 -5.26 1.28
N LEU A 98 8.48 -4.18 2.06
CA LEU A 98 7.63 -4.15 3.24
C LEU A 98 6.17 -4.48 2.90
N LEU A 99 5.62 -3.90 1.83
CA LEU A 99 4.27 -4.23 1.36
C LEU A 99 4.12 -5.71 1.02
N ARG A 100 5.09 -6.28 0.28
CA ARG A 100 5.08 -7.70 -0.06
C ARG A 100 5.14 -8.58 1.18
N LEU A 101 6.04 -8.28 2.12
CA LEU A 101 6.16 -9.04 3.37
C LEU A 101 4.88 -8.94 4.21
N SER A 102 4.27 -7.76 4.29
CA SER A 102 3.00 -7.57 5.02
C SER A 102 1.84 -8.35 4.40
N ALA A 103 1.81 -8.50 3.08
CA ALA A 103 0.81 -9.33 2.41
C ALA A 103 1.00 -10.84 2.71
N GLN A 104 2.25 -11.28 2.88
CA GLN A 104 2.58 -12.67 3.23
C GLN A 104 2.21 -13.06 4.67
N GLU A 105 1.80 -12.11 5.51
CA GLU A 105 1.24 -12.40 6.84
C GLU A 105 -0.21 -12.91 6.78
N HIS A 106 -0.80 -12.96 5.60
CA HIS A 106 -2.14 -13.47 5.33
C HIS A 106 -2.08 -14.80 4.58
N GLU A 107 -3.11 -15.64 4.75
CA GLU A 107 -3.32 -16.80 3.91
C GLU A 107 -3.80 -16.33 2.52
N LEU A 108 -2.89 -16.31 1.56
CA LEU A 108 -3.19 -15.87 0.21
C LEU A 108 -3.89 -16.97 -0.58
N SER A 109 -5.03 -16.64 -1.18
CA SER A 109 -5.85 -17.61 -1.94
C SER A 109 -5.30 -17.90 -3.35
N GLY A 110 -4.40 -17.05 -3.85
CA GLY A 110 -3.97 -17.06 -5.25
C GLY A 110 -5.02 -16.48 -6.21
N HIS A 111 -6.16 -16.01 -5.71
CA HIS A 111 -7.20 -15.34 -6.51
C HIS A 111 -7.19 -13.85 -6.21
N ALA A 112 -6.87 -13.04 -7.20
CA ALA A 112 -6.76 -11.61 -7.02
C ALA A 112 -7.79 -10.82 -7.84
N ALA A 113 -8.05 -9.62 -7.37
CA ALA A 113 -8.77 -8.59 -8.11
C ALA A 113 -7.89 -7.35 -8.30
N ILE A 114 -8.11 -6.63 -9.39
CA ILE A 114 -7.42 -5.37 -9.67
C ILE A 114 -8.43 -4.29 -9.99
N ASP A 115 -8.22 -3.12 -9.38
CA ASP A 115 -9.03 -1.93 -9.65
C ASP A 115 -8.24 -0.66 -9.32
N ALA A 116 -8.81 0.51 -9.67
CA ALA A 116 -8.22 1.80 -9.41
C ALA A 116 -9.15 2.69 -8.57
N THR A 117 -8.56 3.47 -7.67
CA THR A 117 -9.25 4.51 -6.91
C THR A 117 -8.47 5.82 -6.97
N PHE A 118 -9.06 6.90 -6.44
CA PHE A 118 -8.42 8.20 -6.40
C PHE A 118 -8.19 8.62 -4.94
N PHE A 119 -7.01 9.17 -4.67
CA PHE A 119 -6.69 9.84 -3.43
C PHE A 119 -6.54 11.33 -3.67
N ASP A 120 -6.99 12.12 -2.71
CA ASP A 120 -6.75 13.56 -2.73
C ASP A 120 -5.27 13.86 -2.44
N ARG A 121 -4.82 15.05 -2.82
CA ARG A 121 -3.45 15.51 -2.63
C ARG A 121 -3.47 16.80 -1.82
N GLU A 122 -2.87 16.77 -0.63
CA GLU A 122 -2.77 17.95 0.23
C GLU A 122 -1.49 18.78 -0.03
N ASN A 123 -1.07 18.87 -1.28
CA ASN A 123 0.17 19.56 -1.67
C ASN A 123 0.02 21.06 -1.89
N ALA A 124 -1.18 21.61 -1.87
CA ALA A 124 -1.45 23.03 -1.93
C ALA A 124 -2.62 23.43 -1.04
N SER A 125 -2.54 24.61 -0.40
CA SER A 125 -3.62 25.09 0.44
C SER A 125 -4.88 25.41 -0.38
N LYS A 126 -6.07 25.17 0.18
CA LYS A 126 -7.35 25.55 -0.46
C LYS A 126 -7.42 27.04 -0.81
N HIS A 127 -6.83 27.90 0.04
CA HIS A 127 -6.75 29.35 -0.22
C HIS A 127 -5.89 29.67 -1.45
N TYR A 128 -4.71 29.04 -1.56
CA TYR A 128 -3.84 29.20 -2.74
C TYR A 128 -4.55 28.74 -4.02
N CYS A 129 -5.17 27.58 -4.00
CA CYS A 129 -5.90 27.03 -5.15
C CYS A 129 -7.03 27.98 -5.61
N ARG A 130 -7.79 28.54 -4.67
CA ARG A 130 -8.87 29.50 -4.99
C ARG A 130 -8.31 30.81 -5.58
N ARG A 131 -7.24 31.36 -5.00
CA ARG A 131 -6.65 32.62 -5.43
C ARG A 131 -6.00 32.53 -6.81
N THR A 132 -5.35 31.42 -7.13
CA THR A 132 -4.58 31.24 -8.36
C THR A 132 -5.32 30.42 -9.42
N ASN A 133 -6.54 29.98 -9.14
CA ASN A 133 -7.29 29.02 -9.96
C ASN A 133 -6.48 27.72 -10.23
N TYR A 134 -5.60 27.35 -9.30
CA TYR A 134 -4.78 26.16 -9.40
C TYR A 134 -5.58 24.92 -9.06
N ARG A 135 -5.58 23.94 -9.95
CA ARG A 135 -6.28 22.68 -9.77
C ARG A 135 -5.28 21.58 -9.38
N VAL A 136 -5.37 21.11 -8.14
CA VAL A 136 -4.61 19.94 -7.71
C VAL A 136 -5.26 18.71 -8.34
N LEU A 137 -4.47 17.94 -9.11
CA LEU A 137 -4.93 16.67 -9.66
C LEU A 137 -4.93 15.59 -8.58
N THR A 138 -5.93 14.75 -8.57
CA THR A 138 -5.98 13.56 -7.69
C THR A 138 -4.89 12.56 -8.06
N LEU A 139 -4.45 11.78 -7.10
CA LEU A 139 -3.56 10.65 -7.30
C LEU A 139 -4.40 9.40 -7.61
N LYS A 140 -4.28 8.88 -8.83
CA LYS A 140 -4.92 7.61 -9.21
C LYS A 140 -4.06 6.46 -8.70
N ALA A 141 -4.60 5.62 -7.83
CA ALA A 141 -3.98 4.42 -7.30
C ALA A 141 -4.62 3.19 -7.93
N THR A 142 -3.80 2.28 -8.46
CA THR A 142 -4.22 0.97 -8.95
C THR A 142 -3.65 -0.08 -8.02
N ALA A 143 -4.49 -0.89 -7.39
CA ALA A 143 -4.07 -1.93 -6.47
C ALA A 143 -4.50 -3.32 -6.93
N LEU A 144 -3.69 -4.30 -6.58
CA LEU A 144 -3.96 -5.73 -6.70
C LEU A 144 -4.24 -6.27 -5.30
N VAL A 145 -5.38 -6.92 -5.13
CA VAL A 145 -5.89 -7.38 -3.83
C VAL A 145 -6.20 -8.86 -3.91
N ASP A 146 -5.78 -9.64 -2.91
CA ASP A 146 -6.26 -11.02 -2.75
C ASP A 146 -7.73 -11.00 -2.36
N THR A 147 -8.56 -11.82 -3.04
CA THR A 147 -10.02 -11.72 -2.92
C THR A 147 -10.59 -12.40 -1.69
N GLU A 148 -9.83 -13.24 -1.00
CA GLU A 148 -10.26 -13.94 0.19
C GLU A 148 -9.70 -13.28 1.46
N SER A 149 -8.39 -13.07 1.50
CA SER A 149 -7.73 -12.43 2.66
C SER A 149 -7.84 -10.90 2.68
N GLN A 150 -8.23 -10.27 1.58
CA GLN A 150 -8.27 -8.81 1.40
C GLN A 150 -6.89 -8.13 1.49
N ALA A 151 -5.81 -8.89 1.50
CA ALA A 151 -4.46 -8.36 1.51
C ALA A 151 -4.13 -7.62 0.21
N ILE A 152 -3.50 -6.44 0.32
CA ILE A 152 -3.03 -5.67 -0.82
C ILE A 152 -1.68 -6.25 -1.26
N LEU A 153 -1.64 -6.89 -2.43
CA LEU A 153 -0.46 -7.59 -2.94
C LEU A 153 0.53 -6.62 -3.61
N ASP A 154 0.00 -5.64 -4.34
CA ASP A 154 0.81 -4.63 -5.02
C ASP A 154 -0.02 -3.38 -5.28
N VAL A 155 0.66 -2.25 -5.45
CA VAL A 155 0.05 -0.96 -5.77
C VAL A 155 0.94 -0.13 -6.69
N HIS A 156 0.33 0.65 -7.55
CA HIS A 156 0.99 1.69 -8.32
C HIS A 156 0.11 2.94 -8.39
N CYS A 157 0.72 4.10 -8.60
CA CYS A 157 -0.04 5.34 -8.71
C CYS A 157 0.46 6.27 -9.82
N THR A 158 -0.40 7.17 -10.26
CA THR A 158 -0.08 8.21 -11.23
C THR A 158 -0.90 9.46 -10.98
N THR A 159 -0.35 10.61 -11.32
CA THR A 159 -1.06 11.90 -11.38
C THR A 159 -1.59 12.22 -12.78
N GLU A 160 -1.23 11.40 -13.77
CA GLU A 160 -1.67 11.55 -15.14
C GLU A 160 -3.00 10.84 -15.38
N LYS A 161 -3.79 11.38 -16.30
CA LYS A 161 -5.02 10.72 -16.78
C LYS A 161 -4.67 9.55 -17.71
N ARG A 162 -4.17 8.47 -17.14
CA ARG A 162 -3.89 7.22 -17.87
C ARG A 162 -5.07 6.26 -17.79
N HIS A 163 -5.29 5.51 -18.85
CA HIS A 163 -6.29 4.45 -18.88
C HIS A 163 -5.88 3.30 -17.93
N ASP A 164 -6.85 2.62 -17.33
CA ASP A 164 -6.62 1.54 -16.36
C ASP A 164 -5.75 0.42 -16.93
N THR A 165 -5.93 0.08 -18.20
CA THR A 165 -5.09 -0.89 -18.89
C THR A 165 -3.61 -0.55 -18.93
N GLN A 166 -3.24 0.73 -18.99
CA GLN A 166 -1.84 1.17 -19.09
C GLN A 166 -1.04 1.01 -17.80
N LEU A 167 -1.71 1.02 -16.65
CA LEU A 167 -1.09 0.85 -15.34
C LEU A 167 -1.35 -0.54 -14.77
N GLY A 168 -2.57 -1.03 -14.93
CA GLY A 168 -3.02 -2.28 -14.34
C GLY A 168 -2.23 -3.49 -14.82
N TRP A 169 -1.77 -3.50 -16.09
CA TRP A 169 -0.97 -4.62 -16.57
C TRP A 169 0.39 -4.73 -15.86
N GLN A 170 1.01 -3.60 -15.48
CA GLN A 170 2.27 -3.60 -14.75
C GLN A 170 2.09 -4.16 -13.33
N VAL A 171 1.01 -3.75 -12.65
CA VAL A 171 0.67 -4.23 -11.31
C VAL A 171 0.34 -5.72 -11.35
N ALA A 172 -0.51 -6.14 -12.29
CA ALA A 172 -0.91 -7.53 -12.45
C ALA A 172 0.29 -8.47 -12.75
N LEU A 173 1.18 -8.08 -13.66
CA LEU A 173 2.28 -8.95 -14.09
C LEU A 173 3.42 -9.05 -13.06
N ARG A 174 3.60 -8.06 -12.18
CA ARG A 174 4.62 -8.16 -11.13
C ARG A 174 4.31 -9.26 -10.10
N SER A 175 3.04 -9.54 -9.88
CA SER A 175 2.58 -10.55 -8.92
C SER A 175 2.02 -11.80 -9.59
N ALA A 176 2.09 -11.91 -10.92
CA ALA A 176 1.41 -12.98 -11.65
C ALA A 176 1.90 -14.39 -11.31
N GLY A 177 3.18 -14.55 -10.91
CA GLY A 177 3.75 -15.84 -10.53
C GLY A 177 3.07 -16.51 -9.32
N ASP A 178 2.40 -15.73 -8.48
CA ASP A 178 1.73 -16.18 -7.27
C ASP A 178 0.20 -16.30 -7.45
N LEU A 179 -0.31 -16.05 -8.68
CA LEU A 179 -1.75 -15.99 -8.95
C LEU A 179 -2.27 -17.17 -9.77
N ALA A 180 -3.39 -17.74 -9.35
CA ALA A 180 -4.19 -18.69 -10.13
C ALA A 180 -5.21 -17.94 -11.03
N SER A 181 -5.79 -16.85 -10.57
CA SER A 181 -6.72 -16.04 -11.38
C SER A 181 -6.69 -14.56 -11.03
N LEU A 182 -7.07 -13.73 -12.00
CA LEU A 182 -7.19 -12.28 -11.84
C LEU A 182 -8.54 -11.80 -12.35
N ALA A 183 -9.34 -11.20 -11.47
CA ALA A 183 -10.60 -10.56 -11.80
C ALA A 183 -10.41 -9.04 -11.99
N ALA A 184 -11.01 -8.50 -13.05
CA ALA A 184 -11.01 -7.06 -13.30
C ALA A 184 -12.29 -6.64 -14.04
N ASP A 185 -12.58 -5.34 -14.01
CA ASP A 185 -13.74 -4.80 -14.73
C ASP A 185 -13.51 -4.75 -16.26
N LYS A 186 -14.56 -4.32 -17.01
CA LYS A 186 -14.48 -4.14 -18.48
C LYS A 186 -13.49 -3.03 -18.90
N GLY A 187 -13.04 -2.17 -17.98
CA GLY A 187 -12.00 -1.17 -18.23
C GLY A 187 -10.65 -1.79 -18.54
N TYR A 188 -10.41 -3.00 -18.04
CA TYR A 188 -9.21 -3.81 -18.29
C TYR A 188 -9.32 -4.73 -19.50
N ASP A 189 -10.38 -4.61 -20.31
CA ASP A 189 -10.56 -5.41 -21.53
C ASP A 189 -9.51 -5.08 -22.59
N TRP A 190 -8.39 -5.79 -22.51
CA TRP A 190 -7.26 -5.69 -23.41
C TRP A 190 -6.68 -7.07 -23.71
N MET A 191 -6.60 -7.39 -25.02
CA MET A 191 -6.18 -8.73 -25.47
C MET A 191 -4.77 -9.09 -24.99
N ASP A 192 -3.82 -8.15 -25.12
CA ASP A 192 -2.43 -8.41 -24.73
C ASP A 192 -2.29 -8.71 -23.22
N LEU A 193 -3.11 -8.05 -22.37
CA LEU A 193 -3.13 -8.34 -20.95
C LEU A 193 -3.57 -9.78 -20.68
N ARG A 194 -4.67 -10.21 -21.34
CA ARG A 194 -5.16 -11.59 -21.21
C ARG A 194 -4.13 -12.62 -21.65
N GLU A 195 -3.46 -12.38 -22.79
CA GLU A 195 -2.44 -13.27 -23.31
C GLU A 195 -1.23 -13.37 -22.39
N LYS A 196 -0.75 -12.22 -21.87
CA LYS A 196 0.37 -12.18 -20.92
C LYS A 196 0.04 -12.92 -19.62
N LEU A 197 -1.18 -12.73 -19.08
CA LEU A 197 -1.63 -13.46 -17.90
C LEU A 197 -1.67 -14.97 -18.15
N ARG A 198 -2.27 -15.42 -19.28
CA ARG A 198 -2.32 -16.83 -19.64
C ARG A 198 -0.93 -17.45 -19.82
N LYS A 199 0.02 -16.72 -20.41
CA LYS A 199 1.42 -17.17 -20.56
C LYS A 199 2.11 -17.41 -19.20
N GLN A 200 1.63 -16.75 -18.14
CA GLN A 200 2.11 -16.94 -16.78
C GLN A 200 1.23 -17.88 -15.94
N GLY A 201 0.31 -18.62 -16.58
CA GLY A 201 -0.57 -19.57 -15.90
C GLY A 201 -1.76 -18.92 -15.18
N VAL A 202 -1.92 -17.60 -15.27
CA VAL A 202 -3.00 -16.88 -14.60
C VAL A 202 -4.26 -16.89 -15.45
N ARG A 203 -5.39 -17.32 -14.88
CA ARG A 203 -6.71 -17.28 -15.53
C ARG A 203 -7.29 -15.85 -15.49
N PRO A 204 -7.41 -15.12 -16.62
CA PRO A 204 -8.02 -13.80 -16.63
C PRO A 204 -9.54 -13.90 -16.54
N LEU A 205 -10.13 -13.31 -15.51
CA LEU A 205 -11.56 -13.17 -15.31
C LEU A 205 -11.97 -11.71 -15.63
N ILE A 206 -11.87 -11.35 -16.89
CA ILE A 206 -12.13 -9.99 -17.39
C ILE A 206 -13.25 -10.11 -18.43
N LYS A 207 -14.36 -9.41 -18.25
CA LYS A 207 -15.43 -9.38 -19.25
C LYS A 207 -15.01 -8.57 -20.47
N HIS A 208 -15.44 -8.98 -21.65
CA HIS A 208 -15.36 -8.18 -22.86
C HIS A 208 -16.33 -7.01 -22.82
N ARG A 209 -15.97 -5.91 -23.46
CA ARG A 209 -16.94 -4.91 -23.89
C ARG A 209 -17.83 -5.52 -24.95
N GLU A 210 -19.15 -5.38 -24.80
CA GLU A 210 -20.13 -6.11 -25.60
C GLU A 210 -20.41 -5.37 -26.91
N PHE A 211 -19.57 -5.59 -27.92
CA PHE A 211 -19.76 -5.05 -29.27
C PHE A 211 -20.28 -6.10 -30.27
N ARG A 212 -20.03 -7.40 -30.02
CA ARG A 212 -20.33 -8.51 -30.93
C ARG A 212 -20.97 -9.68 -30.17
N PRO A 213 -21.75 -10.56 -30.86
CA PRO A 213 -22.34 -11.74 -30.23
C PRO A 213 -21.32 -12.65 -29.53
N ILE A 214 -20.07 -12.72 -30.05
CA ILE A 214 -18.99 -13.50 -29.44
C ILE A 214 -18.55 -12.97 -28.06
N ASP A 215 -18.72 -11.66 -27.85
CA ASP A 215 -18.38 -11.04 -26.55
C ASP A 215 -19.38 -11.48 -25.48
N HIS A 216 -20.66 -11.58 -25.83
CA HIS A 216 -21.70 -12.12 -24.94
C HIS A 216 -21.43 -13.60 -24.63
N ALA A 217 -21.05 -14.40 -25.63
CA ALA A 217 -20.74 -15.81 -25.46
C ALA A 217 -19.47 -15.99 -24.54
N HIS A 218 -18.47 -15.13 -24.69
CA HIS A 218 -17.30 -15.10 -23.79
C HIS A 218 -17.73 -14.74 -22.36
N ASN A 219 -18.50 -13.67 -22.19
CA ASN A 219 -18.94 -13.19 -20.89
C ASN A 219 -19.82 -14.20 -20.15
N ALA A 220 -20.61 -14.98 -20.87
CA ALA A 220 -21.45 -16.04 -20.32
C ALA A 220 -20.63 -17.25 -19.78
N ARG A 221 -19.41 -17.46 -20.30
CA ARG A 221 -18.48 -18.56 -19.88
C ARG A 221 -17.57 -18.19 -18.73
N ILE A 222 -17.52 -16.92 -18.35
CA ILE A 222 -16.69 -16.47 -17.21
C ILE A 222 -17.31 -17.05 -15.92
N ASP A 223 -16.44 -17.54 -15.04
CA ASP A 223 -16.80 -17.95 -13.69
C ASP A 223 -17.47 -16.79 -12.94
N GLY A 224 -18.78 -16.83 -12.84
CA GLY A 224 -19.57 -15.72 -12.30
C GLY A 224 -19.29 -15.43 -10.81
N PRO A 225 -19.24 -16.44 -9.93
CA PRO A 225 -18.86 -16.27 -8.53
C PRO A 225 -17.49 -15.60 -8.37
N ARG A 226 -16.45 -16.12 -9.01
CA ARG A 226 -15.10 -15.56 -8.94
C ARG A 226 -14.99 -14.17 -9.57
N TYR A 227 -15.68 -13.93 -10.68
CA TYR A 227 -15.70 -12.59 -11.30
C TYR A 227 -16.32 -11.53 -10.37
N ARG A 228 -17.34 -11.88 -9.60
CA ARG A 228 -17.98 -10.95 -8.64
C ARG A 228 -17.04 -10.53 -7.50
N GLN A 229 -16.06 -11.35 -7.19
CA GLN A 229 -15.04 -11.02 -6.17
C GLN A 229 -14.19 -9.79 -6.55
N ARG A 230 -14.24 -9.30 -7.80
CA ARG A 230 -13.60 -8.03 -8.17
C ARG A 230 -14.03 -6.85 -7.29
N ALA A 231 -15.27 -6.89 -6.76
CA ALA A 231 -15.78 -5.88 -5.85
C ALA A 231 -14.97 -5.80 -4.52
N MET A 232 -14.14 -6.81 -4.22
CA MET A 232 -13.28 -6.81 -3.04
C MET A 232 -12.29 -5.63 -3.07
N CYS A 233 -11.82 -5.19 -4.24
CA CYS A 233 -10.99 -4.00 -4.35
C CYS A 233 -11.71 -2.75 -3.81
N GLU A 234 -12.99 -2.59 -4.11
CA GLU A 234 -13.78 -1.45 -3.62
C GLU A 234 -13.90 -1.48 -2.10
N THR A 235 -14.11 -2.67 -1.52
CA THR A 235 -14.16 -2.88 -0.06
C THR A 235 -12.83 -2.52 0.59
N VAL A 236 -11.72 -3.03 0.06
CA VAL A 236 -10.37 -2.75 0.58
C VAL A 236 -10.03 -1.26 0.46
N PHE A 237 -10.34 -0.62 -0.66
CA PHE A 237 -10.14 0.83 -0.80
C PHE A 237 -10.96 1.64 0.19
N LEU A 238 -12.21 1.24 0.44
CA LEU A 238 -13.05 1.90 1.42
C LEU A 238 -12.46 1.76 2.83
N THR A 239 -12.02 0.54 3.20
CA THR A 239 -11.40 0.26 4.48
C THR A 239 -10.10 1.05 4.63
N LEU A 240 -9.22 1.01 3.63
CA LEU A 240 -7.96 1.75 3.61
C LEU A 240 -8.19 3.26 3.86
N LYS A 241 -9.13 3.87 3.12
CA LYS A 241 -9.45 5.30 3.26
C LYS A 241 -10.07 5.66 4.60
N ARG A 242 -10.95 4.80 5.13
CA ARG A 242 -11.55 5.01 6.45
C ARG A 242 -10.54 4.92 7.58
N MET A 243 -9.56 4.02 7.45
CA MET A 243 -8.58 3.74 8.49
C MET A 243 -7.37 4.66 8.46
N LEU A 244 -6.96 5.11 7.30
CA LEU A 244 -5.67 5.82 7.12
C LEU A 244 -5.82 7.15 6.38
N GLY A 245 -7.05 7.54 6.04
CA GLY A 245 -7.37 8.77 5.31
C GLY A 245 -7.42 8.57 3.81
N ASP A 246 -8.05 9.52 3.13
CA ASP A 246 -8.31 9.54 1.69
C ASP A 246 -7.39 10.50 0.91
N ALA A 247 -6.41 11.08 1.59
CA ALA A 247 -5.47 12.04 1.02
C ALA A 247 -4.01 11.67 1.31
N VAL A 248 -3.14 11.94 0.34
CA VAL A 248 -1.69 11.88 0.51
C VAL A 248 -1.13 13.29 0.77
N ARG A 249 -0.14 13.38 1.66
CA ARG A 249 0.43 14.64 2.16
C ARG A 249 1.80 14.96 1.57
N ALA A 250 2.47 13.99 0.99
CA ALA A 250 3.75 14.20 0.33
C ALA A 250 3.59 15.16 -0.87
N ARG A 251 4.65 15.93 -1.16
CA ARG A 251 4.63 16.98 -2.19
C ARG A 251 5.24 16.56 -3.52
N THR A 252 5.95 15.46 -3.54
CA THR A 252 6.60 14.91 -4.73
C THR A 252 5.92 13.61 -5.13
N TRP A 253 5.89 13.29 -6.42
CA TRP A 253 5.31 12.03 -6.88
C TRP A 253 5.95 10.80 -6.21
N TYR A 254 7.28 10.80 -6.04
CA TYR A 254 7.97 9.71 -5.34
C TYR A 254 7.56 9.61 -3.86
N GLY A 255 7.37 10.76 -3.21
CA GLY A 255 6.87 10.82 -1.83
C GLY A 255 5.45 10.30 -1.72
N GLU A 256 4.55 10.74 -2.62
CA GLU A 256 3.15 10.29 -2.69
C GLU A 256 3.05 8.78 -2.91
N PHE A 257 3.90 8.25 -3.81
CA PHE A 257 3.94 6.82 -4.06
C PHE A 257 4.42 6.02 -2.84
N ARG A 258 5.49 6.48 -2.17
CA ARG A 258 5.97 5.84 -0.93
C ARG A 258 4.92 5.90 0.18
N GLU A 259 4.25 7.03 0.33
CA GLU A 259 3.19 7.19 1.33
C GLU A 259 2.03 6.22 1.08
N LEU A 260 1.59 6.09 -0.16
CA LEU A 260 0.55 5.13 -0.55
C LEU A 260 0.99 3.68 -0.30
N VAL A 261 2.21 3.31 -0.67
CA VAL A 261 2.76 1.95 -0.44
C VAL A 261 2.83 1.65 1.06
N LEU A 262 3.27 2.62 1.87
CA LEU A 262 3.31 2.50 3.31
C LEU A 262 1.90 2.35 3.92
N MET A 263 0.92 3.12 3.45
CA MET A 263 -0.49 2.96 3.87
C MET A 263 -1.00 1.55 3.58
N CYS A 264 -0.71 1.01 2.40
CA CYS A 264 -1.08 -0.35 2.03
C CYS A 264 -0.40 -1.40 2.93
N ALA A 265 0.88 -1.24 3.25
CA ALA A 265 1.60 -2.14 4.14
C ALA A 265 1.05 -2.09 5.58
N VAL A 266 0.76 -0.89 6.09
CA VAL A 266 0.16 -0.71 7.43
C VAL A 266 -1.25 -1.30 7.48
N HIS A 267 -2.03 -1.16 6.41
CA HIS A 267 -3.33 -1.82 6.28
C HIS A 267 -3.19 -3.35 6.42
N ASN A 268 -2.32 -3.98 5.63
CA ASN A 268 -2.10 -5.41 5.71
C ASN A 268 -1.67 -5.85 7.11
N ILE A 269 -0.71 -5.16 7.74
CA ILE A 269 -0.27 -5.47 9.11
C ILE A 269 -1.44 -5.38 10.10
N LYS A 270 -2.28 -4.36 9.97
CA LYS A 270 -3.41 -4.13 10.88
C LYS A 270 -4.47 -5.23 10.73
N GLU A 271 -4.83 -5.57 9.49
CA GLU A 271 -5.80 -6.62 9.19
C GLU A 271 -5.30 -8.02 9.62
N SER A 272 -4.00 -8.31 9.51
CA SER A 272 -3.43 -9.59 9.98
C SER A 272 -3.50 -9.81 11.48
N LEU A 273 -3.79 -8.76 12.26
CA LEU A 273 -3.91 -8.84 13.72
C LEU A 273 -5.35 -9.14 14.21
N ASP A 274 -6.31 -8.96 13.35
CA ASP A 274 -7.74 -9.18 13.62
C ASP A 274 -8.27 -10.19 12.59
N PRO A 275 -7.99 -11.50 12.75
CA PRO A 275 -8.49 -12.55 11.87
C PRO A 275 -10.00 -12.75 11.97
#